data_61124eb430b547cea648bc2d7b64116d
#
_entry.id   61124eb430b547cea648bc2d7b64116d
#
_cell.length_a   1.000
_cell.length_b   1.000
_cell.length_c   1.000
_cell.angle_alpha   90.00
_cell.angle_beta   90.00
_cell.angle_gamma   90.00
#
_symmetry.space_group_name_H-M   'P 1'
#
loop_
_entity.id
_entity.type
_entity.pdbx_description
1 polymer ?
#
loop_
_entity_poly.entity_id
_entity_poly.type
_entity_poly.pdbx_seq_one_letter_code
_entity_poly.pdbx_strand_id
1 'polypeptide(L)'
;MAKKIKTKSISISEKEGTFSVLFKRIKGSSKNTELINLRQVLSNEKARLLHVCKTKSPDSIYKLAKLLGRDFKAVRHDIKLLEKYGFIELISSHKSGRERLRPIVDLDQLIITINI
;
A
#
# COMPACT_ATOMS: atom_id res chain seq x y z
N MET A 1 11.26 -3.87 26.35
CA MET A 1 9.88 -4.26 26.02
C MET A 1 9.78 -4.76 24.59
N ALA A 2 9.14 -5.88 24.42
CA ALA A 2 8.94 -6.43 23.08
C ALA A 2 7.95 -5.56 22.29
N LYS A 3 8.39 -5.04 21.16
CA LYS A 3 7.52 -4.27 20.27
C LYS A 3 6.57 -5.21 19.53
N LYS A 4 5.29 -4.93 19.61
CA LYS A 4 4.30 -5.72 18.88
C LYS A 4 4.44 -5.49 17.37
N ILE A 5 4.63 -6.57 16.64
CA ILE A 5 4.76 -6.52 15.17
C ILE A 5 3.36 -6.48 14.56
N LYS A 6 3.09 -5.46 13.76
CA LYS A 6 1.83 -5.36 13.03
C LYS A 6 1.97 -6.03 11.67
N THR A 7 1.15 -7.02 11.43
CA THR A 7 1.22 -7.85 10.24
C THR A 7 -0.08 -7.78 9.46
N LYS A 8 0.03 -7.62 8.15
CA LYS A 8 -1.10 -7.78 7.24
C LYS A 8 -0.93 -9.07 6.47
N SER A 9 -1.97 -9.90 6.47
CA SER A 9 -1.97 -11.18 5.74
C SER A 9 -2.91 -11.10 4.56
N ILE A 10 -2.46 -11.60 3.42
CA ILE A 10 -3.24 -11.72 2.21
C ILE A 10 -3.18 -13.18 1.77
N SER A 11 -4.34 -13.80 1.59
CA SER A 11 -4.41 -15.17 1.09
C SER A 11 -4.83 -15.18 -0.36
N ILE A 12 -4.10 -15.91 -1.17
CA ILE A 12 -4.42 -16.17 -2.57
C ILE A 12 -4.69 -17.66 -2.68
N SER A 13 -5.86 -18.03 -3.16
CA SER A 13 -6.19 -19.44 -3.35
C SER A 13 -6.57 -19.71 -4.80
N GLU A 14 -6.18 -20.90 -5.26
CA GLU A 14 -6.61 -21.38 -6.56
C GLU A 14 -8.04 -21.91 -6.43
N LYS A 15 -8.91 -21.49 -7.32
CA LYS A 15 -10.29 -21.93 -7.37
C LYS A 15 -10.68 -22.12 -8.83
N GLU A 16 -10.95 -23.36 -9.21
CA GLU A 16 -11.34 -23.72 -10.58
C GLU A 16 -10.33 -23.26 -11.65
N GLY A 17 -9.04 -23.44 -11.36
CA GLY A 17 -7.97 -23.06 -12.30
C GLY A 17 -7.61 -21.59 -12.32
N THR A 18 -8.22 -20.78 -11.46
CA THR A 18 -7.89 -19.35 -11.34
C THR A 18 -7.54 -19.00 -9.90
N PHE A 19 -6.64 -18.03 -9.74
CA PHE A 19 -6.33 -17.50 -8.40
C PHE A 19 -7.39 -16.48 -8.00
N SER A 20 -7.93 -16.64 -6.81
CA SER A 20 -8.79 -15.62 -6.20
C SER A 20 -8.09 -15.02 -5.01
N VAL A 21 -8.24 -13.70 -4.85
CA VAL A 21 -7.63 -12.96 -3.76
C VAL A 21 -8.72 -12.59 -2.75
N LEU A 22 -8.49 -12.98 -1.48
CA LEU A 22 -9.40 -12.66 -0.40
C LEU A 22 -8.86 -11.46 0.38
N PHE A 23 -9.49 -10.30 0.17
CA PHE A 23 -9.24 -9.10 0.95
C PHE A 23 -10.48 -8.78 1.77
N LYS A 24 -10.34 -8.75 3.09
CA LYS A 24 -11.48 -8.50 3.99
C LYS A 24 -12.09 -7.11 3.89
N ARG A 25 -11.49 -6.17 3.15
CA ARG A 25 -11.94 -4.77 3.13
C ARG A 25 -12.05 -4.13 1.75
N ILE A 26 -11.92 -4.89 0.67
CA ILE A 26 -12.05 -4.30 -0.68
C ILE A 26 -13.47 -4.50 -1.16
N LYS A 27 -14.16 -3.38 -1.41
CA LYS A 27 -15.51 -3.40 -1.93
C LYS A 27 -15.50 -3.18 -3.44
N GLY A 28 -16.26 -3.98 -4.16
CA GLY A 28 -16.63 -3.70 -5.54
C GLY A 28 -15.67 -4.09 -6.65
N SER A 29 -14.63 -4.87 -6.38
CA SER A 29 -13.73 -5.33 -7.45
C SER A 29 -14.05 -6.76 -7.86
N SER A 30 -13.91 -7.04 -9.17
CA SER A 30 -13.96 -8.43 -9.65
C SER A 30 -12.67 -9.17 -9.22
N LYS A 31 -12.75 -10.49 -9.10
CA LYS A 31 -11.61 -11.32 -8.67
C LYS A 31 -10.38 -11.14 -9.55
N ASN A 32 -10.57 -11.03 -10.88
CA ASN A 32 -9.47 -10.85 -11.81
C ASN A 32 -8.79 -9.50 -11.65
N THR A 33 -9.58 -8.45 -11.41
CA THR A 33 -9.05 -7.10 -11.17
C THR A 33 -8.22 -7.07 -9.89
N GLU A 34 -8.66 -7.75 -8.85
CA GLU A 34 -7.93 -7.82 -7.58
C GLU A 34 -6.57 -8.49 -7.75
N LEU A 35 -6.51 -9.59 -8.51
CA LEU A 35 -5.25 -10.29 -8.75
C LEU A 35 -4.28 -9.43 -9.55
N ILE A 36 -4.75 -8.75 -10.59
CA ILE A 36 -3.94 -7.83 -11.40
C ILE A 36 -3.40 -6.70 -10.53
N ASN A 37 -4.25 -6.11 -9.71
CA ASN A 37 -3.85 -5.03 -8.81
C ASN A 37 -2.83 -5.51 -7.78
N LEU A 38 -3.01 -6.72 -7.24
CA LEU A 38 -2.06 -7.28 -6.30
C LEU A 38 -0.68 -7.46 -6.93
N ARG A 39 -0.62 -7.91 -8.18
CA ARG A 39 0.66 -8.02 -8.92
C ARG A 39 1.34 -6.66 -9.04
N GLN A 40 0.57 -5.61 -9.30
CA GLN A 40 1.11 -4.24 -9.37
C GLN A 40 1.65 -3.77 -8.02
N VAL A 41 1.00 -4.16 -6.93
CA VAL A 41 1.44 -3.82 -5.57
C VAL A 41 2.78 -4.49 -5.22
N LEU A 42 3.07 -5.64 -5.81
CA LEU A 42 4.27 -6.43 -5.51
C LEU A 42 5.49 -6.03 -6.36
N SER A 43 5.60 -4.78 -6.76
CA SER A 43 6.76 -4.29 -7.50
C SER A 43 7.87 -3.78 -6.57
N ASN A 44 9.10 -3.79 -7.08
CA ASN A 44 10.25 -3.25 -6.34
C ASN A 44 10.06 -1.75 -6.04
N GLU A 45 9.47 -1.00 -6.95
CA GLU A 45 9.21 0.43 -6.74
C GLU A 45 8.27 0.66 -5.57
N LYS A 46 7.22 -0.15 -5.45
CA LYS A 46 6.26 -0.02 -4.35
C LYS A 46 6.84 -0.51 -3.03
N ALA A 47 7.67 -1.54 -3.07
CA ALA A 47 8.40 -1.99 -1.89
C ALA A 47 9.31 -0.88 -1.36
N ARG A 48 10.04 -0.20 -2.24
CA ARG A 48 10.88 0.93 -1.87
C ARG A 48 10.05 2.09 -1.32
N LEU A 49 8.91 2.38 -1.94
CA LEU A 49 8.00 3.42 -1.47
C LEU A 49 7.54 3.14 -0.04
N LEU A 50 7.11 1.91 0.24
CA LEU A 50 6.69 1.52 1.59
C LEU A 50 7.84 1.64 2.59
N HIS A 51 9.04 1.21 2.21
CA HIS A 51 10.21 1.29 3.07
C HIS A 51 10.59 2.73 3.39
N VAL A 52 10.67 3.59 2.38
CA VAL A 52 11.00 5.01 2.59
C VAL A 52 9.92 5.71 3.41
N CYS A 53 8.67 5.43 3.12
CA CYS A 53 7.56 6.00 3.88
C CYS A 53 7.63 5.60 5.35
N LYS A 54 7.95 4.34 5.62
CA LYS A 54 8.06 3.82 6.99
C LYS A 54 9.26 4.41 7.74
N THR A 55 10.42 4.47 7.08
CA THR A 55 11.67 4.86 7.75
C THR A 55 11.87 6.37 7.83
N LYS A 56 11.39 7.12 6.84
CA LYS A 56 11.60 8.57 6.78
C LYS A 56 10.41 9.38 7.26
N SER A 57 9.25 8.77 7.39
CA SER A 57 8.01 9.42 7.86
C SER A 57 7.75 10.78 7.21
N PRO A 58 7.64 10.83 5.86
CA PRO A 58 7.42 12.11 5.18
C PRO A 58 6.08 12.73 5.59
N ASP A 59 6.03 14.05 5.66
CA ASP A 59 4.83 14.78 6.09
C ASP A 59 3.80 15.00 4.99
N SER A 60 4.14 14.63 3.75
CA SER A 60 3.24 14.77 2.60
C SER A 60 3.64 13.82 1.49
N ILE A 61 2.72 13.59 0.55
CA ILE A 61 3.01 12.82 -0.67
C ILE A 61 4.08 13.52 -1.51
N TYR A 62 4.03 14.85 -1.55
CA TYR A 62 5.02 15.63 -2.27
C TYR A 62 6.43 15.39 -1.73
N LYS A 63 6.58 15.40 -0.41
CA LYS A 63 7.87 15.12 0.21
C LYS A 63 8.35 13.70 -0.06
N LEU A 64 7.42 12.74 -0.02
CA LEU A 64 7.75 11.36 -0.35
C LEU A 64 8.25 11.24 -1.79
N ALA A 65 7.59 11.90 -2.73
CA ALA A 65 8.02 11.89 -4.13
C ALA A 65 9.45 12.44 -4.28
N LYS A 66 9.77 13.52 -3.56
CA LYS A 66 11.13 14.06 -3.55
C LYS A 66 12.15 13.07 -2.98
N LEU A 67 11.81 12.41 -1.88
CA LEU A 67 12.70 11.41 -1.28
C LEU A 67 12.95 10.23 -2.22
N LEU A 68 11.94 9.85 -3.00
CA LEU A 68 12.06 8.77 -3.97
C LEU A 68 12.71 9.20 -5.28
N GLY A 69 12.82 10.49 -5.53
CA GLY A 69 13.30 11.00 -6.82
C GLY A 69 12.36 10.67 -7.97
N ARG A 70 11.05 10.62 -7.71
CA ARG A 70 10.03 10.24 -8.67
C ARG A 70 9.00 11.34 -8.87
N ASP A 71 8.31 11.28 -10.00
CA ASP A 71 7.24 12.21 -10.30
C ASP A 71 6.09 12.11 -9.30
N PHE A 72 5.56 13.26 -8.90
CA PHE A 72 4.47 13.35 -7.92
C PHE A 72 3.23 12.57 -8.34
N LYS A 73 2.82 12.68 -9.61
CA LYS A 73 1.63 11.98 -10.09
C LYS A 73 1.79 10.47 -10.03
N ALA A 74 2.96 9.97 -10.40
CA ALA A 74 3.26 8.54 -10.34
C ALA A 74 3.24 8.04 -8.91
N VAL A 75 3.86 8.76 -7.98
CA VAL A 75 3.88 8.39 -6.56
C VAL A 75 2.49 8.46 -5.97
N ARG A 76 1.71 9.49 -6.29
CA ARG A 76 0.34 9.61 -5.83
C ARG A 76 -0.53 8.43 -6.30
N HIS A 77 -0.35 8.02 -7.56
CA HIS A 77 -1.06 6.86 -8.11
C HIS A 77 -0.73 5.59 -7.32
N ASP A 78 0.56 5.36 -7.07
CA ASP A 78 1.02 4.19 -6.31
C ASP A 78 0.48 4.21 -4.87
N ILE A 79 0.48 5.39 -4.23
CA ILE A 79 -0.05 5.54 -2.87
C ILE A 79 -1.55 5.23 -2.83
N LYS A 80 -2.32 5.70 -3.80
CA LYS A 80 -3.75 5.42 -3.85
C LYS A 80 -4.02 3.92 -4.01
N LEU A 81 -3.21 3.25 -4.80
CA LEU A 81 -3.30 1.80 -4.95
C LEU A 81 -2.96 1.09 -3.64
N LEU A 82 -1.88 1.50 -2.97
CA LEU A 82 -1.47 0.92 -1.68
C LEU A 82 -2.48 1.20 -0.57
N GLU A 83 -3.10 2.38 -0.59
CA GLU A 83 -4.17 2.72 0.34
C GLU A 83 -5.38 1.80 0.14
N LYS A 84 -5.73 1.52 -1.10
CA LYS A 84 -6.85 0.63 -1.45
C LYS A 84 -6.66 -0.75 -0.80
N TYR A 85 -5.44 -1.25 -0.77
CA TYR A 85 -5.12 -2.55 -0.16
C TYR A 85 -4.84 -2.45 1.35
N GLY A 86 -4.91 -1.26 1.92
CA GLY A 86 -4.71 -1.08 3.35
C GLY A 86 -3.26 -1.11 3.81
N PHE A 87 -2.31 -0.91 2.89
CA PHE A 87 -0.88 -0.88 3.23
C PHE A 87 -0.43 0.50 3.68
N ILE A 88 -1.14 1.54 3.27
CA ILE A 88 -0.87 2.93 3.63
C ILE A 88 -2.18 3.57 4.09
N GLU A 89 -2.09 4.40 5.12
CA GLU A 89 -3.15 5.30 5.52
C GLU A 89 -2.78 6.71 5.11
N LEU A 90 -3.76 7.48 4.65
CA LEU A 90 -3.57 8.89 4.35
C LEU A 90 -4.29 9.72 5.40
N ILE A 91 -3.52 10.56 6.09
CA ILE A 91 -4.08 11.46 7.09
C ILE A 91 -4.05 12.87 6.52
N SER A 92 -5.22 13.50 6.49
CA SER A 92 -5.36 14.88 6.02
C SER A 92 -4.90 15.85 7.11
N SER A 93 -4.06 16.80 6.75
CA SER A 93 -3.69 17.92 7.61
C SER A 93 -3.73 19.19 6.79
N HIS A 94 -3.97 20.33 7.47
CA HIS A 94 -4.02 21.63 6.82
C HIS A 94 -2.85 22.48 7.31
N LYS A 95 -2.09 23.03 6.37
CA LYS A 95 -0.99 23.92 6.67
C LYS A 95 -1.06 25.09 5.71
N SER A 96 -1.13 26.31 6.24
CA SER A 96 -1.24 27.55 5.46
C SER A 96 -2.45 27.53 4.52
N GLY A 97 -3.59 27.01 4.99
CA GLY A 97 -4.83 26.96 4.22
C GLY A 97 -4.86 25.88 3.14
N ARG A 98 -3.83 25.04 3.03
CA ARG A 98 -3.77 23.95 2.05
C ARG A 98 -3.85 22.60 2.72
N GLU A 99 -4.64 21.72 2.12
CA GLU A 99 -4.70 20.32 2.55
C GLU A 99 -3.44 19.59 2.14
N ARG A 100 -2.86 18.85 3.08
CA ARG A 100 -1.76 17.94 2.82
C ARG A 100 -2.16 16.54 3.24
N LEU A 101 -1.86 15.57 2.40
CA LEU A 101 -2.06 14.16 2.71
C LEU A 101 -0.74 13.56 3.17
N ARG A 102 -0.73 13.13 4.42
CA ARG A 102 0.44 12.48 5.02
C ARG A 102 0.28 10.97 4.91
N PRO A 103 1.20 10.29 4.19
CA PRO A 103 1.16 8.83 4.09
C PRO A 103 1.79 8.20 5.32
N ILE A 104 1.11 7.21 5.89
CA ILE A 104 1.59 6.47 7.06
C ILE A 104 1.56 4.99 6.77
N VAL A 105 2.70 4.32 7.00
CA VAL A 105 2.81 2.87 6.93
C VAL A 105 2.86 2.35 8.35
N ASP A 106 1.76 1.77 8.81
CA ASP A 106 1.63 1.24 10.17
C ASP A 106 1.99 -0.25 10.25
N LEU A 107 2.30 -0.86 9.11
CA LEU A 107 2.64 -2.27 9.02
C LEU A 107 4.15 -2.49 9.18
N ASP A 108 4.51 -3.57 9.87
CA ASP A 108 5.90 -4.02 9.98
C ASP A 108 6.16 -5.18 9.02
N GLN A 109 5.13 -5.96 8.70
CA GLN A 109 5.24 -7.16 7.86
C GLN A 109 4.03 -7.31 6.95
N LEU A 110 4.30 -7.82 5.76
CA LEU A 110 3.26 -8.27 4.83
C LEU A 110 3.50 -9.75 4.54
N ILE A 111 2.49 -10.57 4.83
CA ILE A 111 2.55 -12.01 4.57
C ILE A 111 1.56 -12.35 3.46
N ILE A 112 2.07 -12.98 2.41
CA ILE A 112 1.24 -13.44 1.28
C ILE A 112 1.27 -14.96 1.28
N THR A 113 0.09 -15.57 1.40
CA THR A 113 -0.07 -17.01 1.37
C THR A 113 -0.75 -17.42 0.07
N ILE A 114 -0.12 -18.32 -0.66
CA ILE A 114 -0.69 -18.86 -1.89
C ILE A 114 -1.08 -20.31 -1.63
N ASN A 115 -2.37 -20.62 -1.76
CA ASN A 115 -2.88 -21.96 -1.60
C ASN A 115 -3.16 -22.54 -3.00
N ILE A 116 -2.63 -23.70 -3.26
CA ILE A 116 -2.76 -24.39 -4.55
C ILE A 116 -3.80 -25.51 -4.43
#